data_3ce5c9d175eac6455f89903f35361996
#
_entry.id   3ce5c9d175eac6455f89903f35361996
#
_cell.length_a   1.000
_cell.length_b   1.000
_cell.length_c   1.000
_cell.angle_alpha   90.00
_cell.angle_beta   90.00
_cell.angle_gamma   90.00
#
_symmetry.space_group_name_H-M   'P 1'
#
loop_
_entity.id
_entity.type
_entity.pdbx_description
1 polymer ?
#
loop_
_entity_poly.entity_id
_entity_poly.type
_entity_poly.pdbx_seq_one_letter_code
_entity_poly.pdbx_strand_id
1 'polypeptide(L)'
;PRYFSSAASDVYKRQIETVPSEFTLHARKEKHNVNMGGDNVAFAMMASAPNCSDIDNGRRAGNQKDFQNFLRLAQTHNILHMTGGYPVEPVDIHASVRHLDCIHDYITFTDKAYCIYSLGEERVADAIEMTRIAHGLSRDQMRDQACMFSIINTNSPLQLDIPMMQGVMALSEMGQPVVITPFTLAGAMAPVTIAGAVTLQNAEALAGIAFTQMVRPGAPVMYGGFTSNVDMKTGSPAFGTPEYMQAQHVGGQLARRYLSLIHI
;
A
#
# COMPACT_ATOMS: atom_id res chain seq x y z
N PRO A 1 14.11 32.65 -13.64
CA PRO A 1 13.75 31.27 -13.27
C PRO A 1 13.21 31.09 -11.84
N ARG A 2 12.94 32.17 -11.08
CA ARG A 2 12.43 32.05 -9.69
C ARG A 2 10.92 32.28 -9.53
N TYR A 3 10.17 32.50 -10.61
CA TYR A 3 8.78 32.94 -10.52
C TYR A 3 7.71 31.87 -10.76
N PHE A 4 8.09 30.63 -11.09
CA PHE A 4 7.12 29.53 -11.25
C PHE A 4 6.94 28.65 -9.99
N SER A 5 7.63 28.96 -8.89
CA SER A 5 7.66 28.04 -7.73
C SER A 5 6.70 28.39 -6.60
N SER A 6 6.12 29.62 -6.52
CA SER A 6 5.45 30.01 -5.28
C SER A 6 4.00 29.53 -5.17
N ALA A 7 3.14 29.79 -6.13
CA ALA A 7 1.71 29.47 -6.00
C ALA A 7 1.44 27.94 -6.09
N ALA A 8 2.02 27.25 -7.08
CA ALA A 8 1.85 25.81 -7.20
C ALA A 8 2.51 25.04 -6.03
N SER A 9 3.68 25.50 -5.56
CA SER A 9 4.33 24.90 -4.39
C SER A 9 3.58 25.16 -3.10
N ASP A 10 2.91 26.28 -2.96
CA ASP A 10 2.14 26.63 -1.75
C ASP A 10 0.82 25.85 -1.69
N VAL A 11 0.13 25.67 -2.82
CA VAL A 11 -1.04 24.78 -2.91
C VAL A 11 -0.66 23.34 -2.54
N TYR A 12 0.43 22.85 -3.08
CA TYR A 12 0.93 21.50 -2.85
C TYR A 12 1.33 21.27 -1.37
N LYS A 13 2.01 22.24 -0.77
CA LYS A 13 2.39 22.20 0.66
C LYS A 13 1.16 22.16 1.55
N ARG A 14 0.18 23.04 1.31
CA ARG A 14 -1.06 23.07 2.10
C ARG A 14 -1.82 21.75 2.06
N GLN A 15 -1.84 21.08 0.91
CA GLN A 15 -2.49 19.78 0.80
C GLN A 15 -1.76 18.70 1.61
N ILE A 16 -0.43 18.69 1.60
CA ILE A 16 0.35 17.75 2.40
C ILE A 16 0.20 18.04 3.91
N GLU A 17 0.07 19.29 4.30
CA GLU A 17 -0.16 19.70 5.69
C GLU A 17 -1.50 19.20 6.28
N THR A 18 -2.46 18.82 5.44
CA THR A 18 -3.73 18.22 5.90
C THR A 18 -3.64 16.72 6.19
N VAL A 19 -2.55 16.07 5.83
CA VAL A 19 -2.34 14.64 6.09
C VAL A 19 -2.21 14.40 7.59
N PRO A 20 -2.98 13.48 8.18
CA PRO A 20 -2.79 13.12 9.59
C PRO A 20 -1.43 12.45 9.78
N SER A 21 -0.67 12.91 10.79
CA SER A 21 0.64 12.33 11.14
C SER A 21 0.52 10.94 11.76
N GLU A 22 -0.63 10.62 12.32
CA GLU A 22 -0.95 9.35 12.97
C GLU A 22 -2.40 8.99 12.74
N PHE A 23 -2.69 7.70 12.64
CA PHE A 23 -4.05 7.17 12.66
C PHE A 23 -4.06 5.72 13.17
N THR A 24 -5.21 5.23 13.59
CA THR A 24 -5.40 3.84 13.97
C THR A 24 -6.03 3.07 12.81
N LEU A 25 -5.40 1.98 12.41
CA LEU A 25 -5.98 0.98 11.53
C LEU A 25 -6.74 -0.02 12.40
N HIS A 26 -8.07 0.02 12.32
CA HIS A 26 -8.95 -0.78 13.15
C HIS A 26 -9.10 -2.19 12.60
N ALA A 27 -8.72 -3.16 13.41
CA ALA A 27 -8.98 -4.56 13.15
C ALA A 27 -10.36 -4.97 13.70
N ARG A 28 -10.89 -6.13 13.30
CA ARG A 28 -12.17 -6.63 13.81
C ARG A 28 -12.15 -6.93 15.31
N LYS A 29 -10.98 -7.16 15.87
CA LYS A 29 -10.78 -7.23 17.33
C LYS A 29 -9.82 -6.13 17.75
N GLU A 30 -10.23 -5.33 18.70
CA GLU A 30 -9.50 -4.15 19.19
C GLU A 30 -8.03 -4.46 19.56
N LYS A 31 -7.76 -5.64 20.13
CA LYS A 31 -6.40 -6.08 20.47
C LYS A 31 -5.43 -6.18 19.25
N HIS A 32 -5.97 -6.17 18.05
CA HIS A 32 -5.23 -6.21 16.80
C HIS A 32 -5.23 -4.87 16.06
N ASN A 33 -5.76 -3.80 16.68
CA ASN A 33 -5.63 -2.47 16.13
C ASN A 33 -4.16 -2.09 15.99
N VAL A 34 -3.84 -1.37 14.93
CA VAL A 34 -2.48 -0.96 14.61
C VAL A 34 -2.41 0.57 14.59
N ASN A 35 -1.61 1.14 15.48
CA ASN A 35 -1.32 2.57 15.42
C ASN A 35 -0.25 2.81 14.37
N MET A 36 -0.62 3.62 13.37
CA MET A 36 0.22 3.98 12.25
C MET A 36 0.73 5.40 12.47
N GLY A 37 2.03 5.59 12.32
CA GLY A 37 2.68 6.90 12.47
C GLY A 37 3.49 7.07 13.74
N GLY A 38 4.01 8.28 13.96
CA GLY A 38 4.88 8.56 15.08
C GLY A 38 6.10 7.66 15.11
N ASP A 39 6.39 7.09 16.28
CA ASP A 39 7.48 6.14 16.51
C ASP A 39 7.04 4.67 16.41
N ASN A 40 5.81 4.41 15.96
CA ASN A 40 5.28 3.06 15.84
C ASN A 40 5.90 2.33 14.63
N VAL A 41 6.18 1.04 14.80
CA VAL A 41 6.62 0.14 13.73
C VAL A 41 5.61 -0.98 13.59
N ALA A 42 5.02 -1.10 12.41
CA ALA A 42 4.08 -2.15 12.07
C ALA A 42 4.67 -3.11 11.04
N PHE A 43 4.62 -4.41 11.33
CA PHE A 43 5.06 -5.44 10.39
C PHE A 43 3.87 -6.02 9.66
N ALA A 44 3.95 -6.01 8.34
CA ALA A 44 2.99 -6.65 7.47
C ALA A 44 3.55 -7.98 6.94
N MET A 45 2.66 -8.93 6.71
CA MET A 45 3.01 -10.14 5.98
C MET A 45 3.36 -9.76 4.53
N MET A 46 4.40 -10.38 3.98
CA MET A 46 4.77 -10.21 2.57
C MET A 46 3.61 -10.64 1.67
N ALA A 47 3.51 -9.99 0.51
CA ALA A 47 2.38 -10.15 -0.40
C ALA A 47 2.79 -10.22 -1.87
N SER A 48 1.79 -10.53 -2.71
CA SER A 48 1.85 -10.53 -4.17
C SER A 48 2.78 -11.59 -4.77
N ALA A 49 3.02 -12.68 -4.05
CA ALA A 49 3.77 -13.81 -4.58
C ALA A 49 2.90 -14.67 -5.51
N PRO A 50 3.30 -14.91 -6.77
CA PRO A 50 2.53 -15.77 -7.68
C PRO A 50 2.69 -17.26 -7.37
N ASN A 51 3.73 -17.62 -6.61
CA ASN A 51 4.06 -18.99 -6.27
C ASN A 51 4.25 -19.14 -4.75
N CYS A 52 3.98 -20.33 -4.27
CA CYS A 52 4.35 -20.78 -2.93
C CYS A 52 5.26 -22.03 -3.04
N SER A 53 5.90 -22.38 -1.94
CA SER A 53 6.60 -23.65 -1.84
C SER A 53 6.47 -24.24 -0.43
N ASP A 54 6.41 -25.55 -0.38
CA ASP A 54 6.44 -26.33 0.85
C ASP A 54 7.38 -27.53 0.69
N ILE A 55 7.64 -28.23 1.80
CA ILE A 55 8.60 -29.35 1.82
C ILE A 55 8.09 -30.52 0.97
N ASP A 56 6.78 -30.76 0.98
CA ASP A 56 6.20 -31.96 0.35
C ASP A 56 6.01 -31.80 -1.15
N ASN A 57 5.60 -30.59 -1.60
CA ASN A 57 5.19 -30.35 -3.00
C ASN A 57 6.15 -29.44 -3.78
N GLY A 58 7.18 -28.92 -3.13
CA GLY A 58 8.12 -27.98 -3.75
C GLY A 58 7.46 -26.67 -4.18
N ARG A 59 8.04 -25.99 -5.17
CA ARG A 59 7.54 -24.74 -5.71
C ARG A 59 6.40 -24.96 -6.71
N ARG A 60 5.29 -24.29 -6.51
CA ARG A 60 4.09 -24.35 -7.36
C ARG A 60 3.33 -23.03 -7.38
N ALA A 61 2.42 -22.88 -8.32
CA ALA A 61 1.48 -21.77 -8.34
C ALA A 61 0.60 -21.79 -7.07
N GLY A 62 0.28 -20.61 -6.58
CA GLY A 62 -0.61 -20.46 -5.42
C GLY A 62 -2.05 -20.84 -5.75
N ASN A 63 -2.79 -21.27 -4.76
CA ASN A 63 -4.21 -21.55 -4.82
C ASN A 63 -4.94 -21.01 -3.60
N GLN A 64 -6.27 -21.09 -3.57
CA GLN A 64 -7.07 -20.57 -2.47
C GLN A 64 -6.73 -21.24 -1.13
N LYS A 65 -6.46 -22.54 -1.12
CA LYS A 65 -6.07 -23.24 0.11
C LYS A 65 -4.74 -22.73 0.68
N ASP A 66 -3.78 -22.45 -0.18
CA ASP A 66 -2.51 -21.85 0.23
C ASP A 66 -2.74 -20.45 0.80
N PHE A 67 -3.55 -19.64 0.13
CA PHE A 67 -3.95 -18.31 0.59
C PHE A 67 -4.54 -18.38 2.01
N GLN A 68 -5.51 -19.25 2.24
CA GLN A 68 -6.13 -19.45 3.55
C GLN A 68 -5.13 -19.94 4.61
N ASN A 69 -4.20 -20.82 4.24
CA ASN A 69 -3.17 -21.32 5.15
C ASN A 69 -2.21 -20.20 5.57
N PHE A 70 -1.81 -19.34 4.65
CA PHE A 70 -0.99 -18.16 4.99
C PHE A 70 -1.73 -17.19 5.90
N LEU A 71 -3.04 -16.99 5.73
CA LEU A 71 -3.83 -16.16 6.64
C LEU A 71 -3.89 -16.76 8.06
N ARG A 72 -4.04 -18.08 8.19
CA ARG A 72 -3.98 -18.76 9.49
C ARG A 72 -2.61 -18.59 10.14
N LEU A 73 -1.52 -18.72 9.37
CA LEU A 73 -0.17 -18.45 9.88
C LEU A 73 -0.03 -16.99 10.33
N ALA A 74 -0.46 -16.03 9.52
CA ALA A 74 -0.42 -14.61 9.87
C ALA A 74 -1.22 -14.33 11.17
N GLN A 75 -2.37 -14.99 11.36
CA GLN A 75 -3.18 -14.86 12.56
C GLN A 75 -2.45 -15.35 13.81
N THR A 76 -1.66 -16.43 13.71
CA THR A 76 -0.97 -17.03 14.87
C THR A 76 0.31 -16.30 15.29
N HIS A 77 0.92 -15.53 14.38
CA HIS A 77 2.17 -14.83 14.65
C HIS A 77 1.93 -13.39 15.10
N ASN A 78 2.18 -13.10 16.37
CA ASN A 78 1.94 -11.76 16.95
C ASN A 78 2.84 -10.67 16.35
N ILE A 79 4.00 -11.03 15.79
CA ILE A 79 4.89 -10.08 15.13
C ILE A 79 4.28 -9.53 13.83
N LEU A 80 3.37 -10.25 13.21
CA LEU A 80 2.64 -9.78 12.05
C LEU A 80 1.40 -9.02 12.52
N HIS A 81 1.39 -7.71 12.34
CA HIS A 81 0.30 -6.85 12.78
C HIS A 81 -0.85 -6.81 11.76
N MET A 82 -0.53 -6.97 10.48
CA MET A 82 -1.47 -6.89 9.36
C MET A 82 -1.00 -7.71 8.16
N THR A 83 -1.84 -7.88 7.16
CA THR A 83 -1.44 -8.44 5.87
C THR A 83 -1.11 -7.30 4.90
N GLY A 84 0.00 -7.41 4.19
CA GLY A 84 0.46 -6.39 3.22
C GLY A 84 -0.15 -6.51 1.82
N GLY A 85 -1.07 -7.45 1.62
CA GLY A 85 -1.71 -7.80 0.35
C GLY A 85 -1.98 -9.30 0.32
N TYR A 86 -2.25 -9.84 -0.85
CA TYR A 86 -2.47 -11.29 -1.00
C TYR A 86 -1.18 -12.06 -0.69
N PRO A 87 -1.15 -12.89 0.36
CA PRO A 87 0.08 -13.63 0.72
C PRO A 87 0.59 -14.53 -0.41
N VAL A 88 -0.31 -15.04 -1.21
CA VAL A 88 -0.05 -15.72 -2.49
C VAL A 88 -1.25 -15.49 -3.40
N GLU A 89 -1.03 -15.39 -4.71
CA GLU A 89 -2.13 -15.27 -5.67
C GLU A 89 -2.88 -16.61 -5.81
N PRO A 90 -4.17 -16.65 -5.49
CA PRO A 90 -4.99 -17.85 -5.71
C PRO A 90 -5.41 -17.93 -7.18
N VAL A 91 -4.53 -18.48 -8.03
CA VAL A 91 -4.73 -18.49 -9.49
C VAL A 91 -5.81 -19.49 -9.94
N ASP A 92 -6.26 -20.35 -9.07
CA ASP A 92 -7.39 -21.28 -9.26
C ASP A 92 -8.75 -20.58 -9.20
N ILE A 93 -8.82 -19.34 -8.69
CA ILE A 93 -10.03 -18.52 -8.69
C ILE A 93 -10.01 -17.60 -9.91
N HIS A 94 -11.12 -17.52 -10.62
CA HIS A 94 -11.24 -16.64 -11.79
C HIS A 94 -11.03 -15.17 -11.41
N ALA A 95 -10.26 -14.43 -12.22
CA ALA A 95 -9.83 -13.07 -11.90
C ALA A 95 -10.98 -12.06 -11.69
N SER A 96 -12.16 -12.29 -12.29
CA SER A 96 -13.31 -11.39 -12.13
C SER A 96 -13.93 -11.41 -10.73
N VAL A 97 -13.84 -12.54 -10.03
CA VAL A 97 -14.45 -12.75 -8.70
C VAL A 97 -13.42 -12.96 -7.58
N ARG A 98 -12.15 -13.12 -7.95
CA ARG A 98 -11.06 -13.42 -7.00
C ARG A 98 -11.01 -12.46 -5.81
N HIS A 99 -11.25 -11.18 -6.04
CA HIS A 99 -11.23 -10.19 -4.96
C HIS A 99 -12.31 -10.46 -3.91
N LEU A 100 -13.50 -10.93 -4.30
CA LEU A 100 -14.59 -11.27 -3.37
C LEU A 100 -14.19 -12.46 -2.48
N ASP A 101 -13.68 -13.53 -3.09
CA ASP A 101 -13.25 -14.73 -2.37
C ASP A 101 -12.08 -14.42 -1.44
N CYS A 102 -11.10 -13.62 -1.88
CA CYS A 102 -9.96 -13.22 -1.05
C CYS A 102 -10.39 -12.34 0.13
N ILE A 103 -11.31 -11.41 -0.06
CA ILE A 103 -11.84 -10.58 1.04
C ILE A 103 -12.65 -11.44 2.01
N HIS A 104 -13.47 -12.35 1.50
CA HIS A 104 -14.18 -13.32 2.34
C HIS A 104 -13.22 -14.17 3.17
N ASP A 105 -12.12 -14.63 2.59
CA ASP A 105 -11.09 -15.38 3.29
C ASP A 105 -10.36 -14.52 4.34
N TYR A 106 -10.05 -13.25 4.07
CA TYR A 106 -9.55 -12.33 5.10
C TYR A 106 -10.52 -12.23 6.28
N ILE A 107 -11.78 -12.00 6.02
CA ILE A 107 -12.82 -11.89 7.04
C ILE A 107 -12.95 -13.19 7.83
N THR A 108 -12.79 -14.35 7.21
CA THR A 108 -12.98 -15.65 7.84
C THR A 108 -11.77 -16.10 8.64
N PHE A 109 -10.56 -15.91 8.15
CA PHE A 109 -9.35 -16.55 8.69
C PHE A 109 -8.44 -15.64 9.50
N THR A 110 -8.67 -14.33 9.52
CA THR A 110 -7.90 -13.41 10.36
C THR A 110 -8.79 -12.32 10.97
N ASP A 111 -8.47 -11.89 12.18
CA ASP A 111 -9.07 -10.72 12.84
C ASP A 111 -8.23 -9.45 12.62
N LYS A 112 -7.06 -9.58 12.00
CA LYS A 112 -6.12 -8.48 11.75
C LYS A 112 -6.57 -7.61 10.60
N ALA A 113 -6.05 -6.39 10.53
CA ALA A 113 -6.25 -5.52 9.39
C ALA A 113 -5.59 -6.09 8.12
N TYR A 114 -6.15 -5.77 6.97
CA TYR A 114 -5.71 -6.33 5.70
C TYR A 114 -5.64 -5.28 4.59
N CYS A 115 -4.79 -5.58 3.63
CA CYS A 115 -4.64 -4.81 2.40
C CYS A 115 -5.51 -5.40 1.29
N ILE A 116 -6.23 -4.54 0.58
CA ILE A 116 -7.01 -4.91 -0.61
C ILE A 116 -6.32 -4.39 -1.87
N TYR A 117 -6.62 -4.99 -3.02
CA TYR A 117 -6.14 -4.48 -4.30
C TYR A 117 -7.06 -3.41 -4.86
N SER A 118 -6.48 -2.27 -5.22
CA SER A 118 -7.16 -1.14 -5.84
C SER A 118 -7.09 -1.23 -7.38
N LEU A 119 -7.92 -2.08 -7.95
CA LEU A 119 -7.98 -2.34 -9.40
C LEU A 119 -9.34 -1.94 -9.97
N GLY A 120 -9.64 -0.64 -9.95
CA GLY A 120 -10.88 -0.06 -10.41
C GLY A 120 -11.90 0.20 -9.31
N GLU A 121 -12.86 1.06 -9.61
CA GLU A 121 -13.86 1.54 -8.64
C GLU A 121 -14.74 0.41 -8.11
N GLU A 122 -15.22 -0.49 -8.97
CA GLU A 122 -16.13 -1.56 -8.60
C GLU A 122 -15.54 -2.50 -7.55
N ARG A 123 -14.30 -2.96 -7.77
CA ARG A 123 -13.63 -3.87 -6.82
C ARG A 123 -13.35 -3.21 -5.46
N VAL A 124 -13.05 -1.92 -5.48
CA VAL A 124 -12.86 -1.15 -4.25
C VAL A 124 -14.18 -0.95 -3.53
N ALA A 125 -15.27 -0.69 -4.26
CA ALA A 125 -16.62 -0.58 -3.69
C ALA A 125 -17.06 -1.90 -3.00
N ASP A 126 -16.83 -3.03 -3.66
CA ASP A 126 -17.08 -4.36 -3.08
C ASP A 126 -16.26 -4.57 -1.79
N ALA A 127 -14.98 -4.21 -1.82
CA ALA A 127 -14.09 -4.34 -0.66
C ALA A 127 -14.56 -3.46 0.52
N ILE A 128 -14.94 -2.22 0.24
CA ILE A 128 -15.49 -1.29 1.24
C ILE A 128 -16.76 -1.88 1.87
N GLU A 129 -17.68 -2.36 1.05
CA GLU A 129 -18.96 -2.88 1.54
C GLU A 129 -18.79 -4.19 2.36
N MET A 130 -17.97 -5.12 1.88
CA MET A 130 -17.68 -6.36 2.61
C MET A 130 -16.99 -6.07 3.95
N THR A 131 -16.02 -5.13 3.97
CA THR A 131 -15.32 -4.73 5.19
C THR A 131 -16.28 -4.04 6.16
N ARG A 132 -17.14 -3.13 5.66
CA ARG A 132 -18.15 -2.45 6.46
C ARG A 132 -19.08 -3.44 7.15
N ILE A 133 -19.60 -4.41 6.43
CA ILE A 133 -20.47 -5.48 6.97
C ILE A 133 -19.73 -6.29 8.02
N ALA A 134 -18.47 -6.71 7.73
CA ALA A 134 -17.68 -7.51 8.64
C ALA A 134 -17.34 -6.81 9.97
N HIS A 135 -17.26 -5.48 9.95
CA HIS A 135 -17.04 -4.66 11.14
C HIS A 135 -18.34 -4.21 11.82
N GLY A 136 -19.50 -4.48 11.22
CA GLY A 136 -20.81 -4.05 11.75
C GLY A 136 -21.02 -2.54 11.75
N LEU A 137 -20.38 -1.81 10.83
CA LEU A 137 -20.40 -0.36 10.78
C LEU A 137 -21.48 0.18 9.85
N SER A 138 -22.01 1.36 10.16
CA SER A 138 -22.74 2.17 9.18
C SER A 138 -21.74 2.76 8.16
N ARG A 139 -22.25 3.30 7.06
CA ARG A 139 -21.40 3.93 6.05
C ARG A 139 -20.67 5.18 6.61
N ASP A 140 -21.33 5.95 7.45
CA ASP A 140 -20.75 7.11 8.08
C ASP A 140 -19.67 6.72 9.10
N GLN A 141 -19.91 5.70 9.92
CA GLN A 141 -18.90 5.18 10.83
C GLN A 141 -17.66 4.66 10.10
N MET A 142 -17.83 3.99 8.95
CA MET A 142 -16.69 3.52 8.15
C MET A 142 -15.86 4.69 7.60
N ARG A 143 -16.46 5.84 7.32
CA ARG A 143 -15.72 7.03 6.87
C ARG A 143 -14.77 7.57 7.92
N ASP A 144 -15.07 7.35 9.20
CA ASP A 144 -14.29 7.85 10.33
C ASP A 144 -13.37 6.78 10.94
N GLN A 145 -13.48 5.53 10.49
CA GLN A 145 -12.67 4.41 10.97
C GLN A 145 -11.92 3.75 9.79
N ALA A 146 -10.59 3.84 9.81
CA ALA A 146 -9.75 3.11 8.88
C ALA A 146 -9.75 1.61 9.25
N CYS A 147 -10.36 0.75 8.43
CA CYS A 147 -10.53 -0.67 8.70
C CYS A 147 -9.76 -1.58 7.74
N MET A 148 -9.34 -1.05 6.62
CA MET A 148 -8.53 -1.70 5.60
C MET A 148 -7.64 -0.66 4.91
N PHE A 149 -6.70 -1.09 4.09
CA PHE A 149 -5.86 -0.18 3.31
C PHE A 149 -5.56 -0.77 1.94
N SER A 150 -5.01 0.05 1.06
CA SER A 150 -4.51 -0.41 -0.23
C SER A 150 -3.13 0.16 -0.53
N ILE A 151 -2.32 -0.61 -1.24
CA ILE A 151 -1.03 -0.18 -1.76
C ILE A 151 -1.21 0.17 -3.24
N ILE A 152 -0.82 1.37 -3.60
CA ILE A 152 -0.90 1.89 -4.97
C ILE A 152 0.51 2.11 -5.49
N ASN A 153 0.86 1.44 -6.57
CA ASN A 153 2.09 1.70 -7.29
C ASN A 153 1.85 2.77 -8.36
N THR A 154 2.78 3.70 -8.49
CA THR A 154 2.79 4.60 -9.63
C THR A 154 3.37 3.90 -10.86
N ASN A 155 2.98 4.35 -12.04
CA ASN A 155 3.56 3.91 -13.31
C ASN A 155 4.74 4.83 -13.65
N SER A 156 5.89 4.56 -13.04
CA SER A 156 7.10 5.36 -13.25
C SER A 156 7.58 5.29 -14.71
N PRO A 157 7.98 6.42 -15.32
CA PRO A 157 8.10 7.72 -14.71
C PRO A 157 6.81 8.57 -14.80
N LEU A 158 6.44 9.20 -13.69
CA LEU A 158 5.47 10.29 -13.57
C LEU A 158 4.05 9.98 -14.10
N GLN A 159 3.59 8.74 -13.96
CA GLN A 159 2.25 8.32 -14.39
C GLN A 159 1.48 7.64 -13.27
N LEU A 160 0.16 7.76 -13.32
CA LEU A 160 -0.81 7.03 -12.50
C LEU A 160 -1.89 6.51 -13.44
N ASP A 161 -2.19 5.23 -13.40
CA ASP A 161 -3.23 4.68 -14.26
C ASP A 161 -4.65 4.97 -13.73
N ILE A 162 -5.60 4.96 -14.64
CA ILE A 162 -7.00 5.30 -14.32
C ILE A 162 -7.60 4.33 -13.29
N PRO A 163 -7.50 2.99 -13.42
CA PRO A 163 -8.07 2.08 -12.43
C PRO A 163 -7.53 2.28 -11.02
N MET A 164 -6.22 2.51 -10.86
CA MET A 164 -5.62 2.79 -9.55
C MET A 164 -6.10 4.14 -8.99
N MET A 165 -6.19 5.17 -9.84
CA MET A 165 -6.69 6.49 -9.42
C MET A 165 -8.15 6.45 -8.98
N GLN A 166 -9.02 5.72 -9.67
CA GLN A 166 -10.39 5.50 -9.24
C GLN A 166 -10.46 4.85 -7.86
N GLY A 167 -9.60 3.86 -7.62
CA GLY A 167 -9.51 3.24 -6.31
C GLY A 167 -8.99 4.18 -5.22
N VAL A 168 -8.00 5.03 -5.53
CA VAL A 168 -7.53 6.07 -4.60
C VAL A 168 -8.66 7.02 -4.23
N MET A 169 -9.47 7.44 -5.20
CA MET A 169 -10.63 8.31 -4.94
C MET A 169 -11.62 7.63 -3.99
N ALA A 170 -12.07 6.43 -4.32
CA ALA A 170 -13.06 5.70 -3.53
C ALA A 170 -12.59 5.43 -2.10
N LEU A 171 -11.33 5.01 -1.93
CA LEU A 171 -10.74 4.78 -0.60
C LEU A 171 -10.62 6.08 0.20
N SER A 172 -10.10 7.15 -0.42
CA SER A 172 -9.93 8.45 0.26
C SER A 172 -11.27 9.04 0.69
N GLU A 173 -12.31 8.99 -0.17
CA GLU A 173 -13.66 9.42 0.17
C GLU A 173 -14.22 8.69 1.40
N MET A 174 -13.92 7.40 1.51
CA MET A 174 -14.33 6.55 2.63
C MET A 174 -13.36 6.55 3.81
N GLY A 175 -12.35 7.42 3.82
CA GLY A 175 -11.39 7.52 4.92
C GLY A 175 -10.52 6.27 5.10
N GLN A 176 -10.40 5.44 4.06
CA GLN A 176 -9.54 4.26 4.12
C GLN A 176 -8.13 4.60 3.63
N PRO A 177 -7.10 4.22 4.38
CA PRO A 177 -5.72 4.55 4.05
C PRO A 177 -5.25 4.03 2.71
N VAL A 178 -4.47 4.86 2.03
CA VAL A 178 -3.76 4.49 0.80
C VAL A 178 -2.27 4.64 1.03
N VAL A 179 -1.50 3.64 0.64
CA VAL A 179 -0.02 3.71 0.60
C VAL A 179 0.37 4.05 -0.83
N ILE A 180 0.89 5.25 -1.05
CA ILE A 180 1.40 5.65 -2.36
C ILE A 180 2.85 5.18 -2.47
N THR A 181 3.06 4.13 -3.25
CA THR A 181 4.34 3.41 -3.32
C THR A 181 4.88 3.42 -4.75
N PRO A 182 5.65 4.43 -5.15
CA PRO A 182 6.31 4.41 -6.44
C PRO A 182 7.26 3.22 -6.57
N PHE A 183 7.17 2.52 -7.69
CA PHE A 183 8.08 1.44 -8.05
C PHE A 183 9.11 1.96 -9.05
N THR A 184 10.19 2.58 -8.55
CA THR A 184 11.21 3.22 -9.38
C THR A 184 12.46 2.35 -9.50
N LEU A 185 12.69 1.80 -10.69
CA LEU A 185 13.90 1.02 -10.98
C LEU A 185 14.98 1.91 -11.56
N ALA A 186 16.03 2.18 -10.76
CA ALA A 186 17.20 2.94 -11.20
C ALA A 186 17.87 2.24 -12.38
N GLY A 187 18.02 2.97 -13.47
CA GLY A 187 18.60 2.46 -14.72
C GLY A 187 17.58 1.89 -15.72
N ALA A 188 16.30 1.74 -15.36
CA ALA A 188 15.25 1.29 -16.27
C ALA A 188 14.07 2.30 -16.35
N MET A 189 13.41 2.56 -15.22
CA MET A 189 12.23 3.44 -15.13
C MET A 189 12.58 4.80 -14.51
N ALA A 190 13.77 4.92 -13.95
CA ALA A 190 14.28 6.10 -13.26
C ALA A 190 15.73 6.36 -13.67
N PRO A 191 16.28 7.57 -13.36
CA PRO A 191 17.71 7.83 -13.51
C PRO A 191 18.56 6.75 -12.84
N VAL A 192 19.75 6.48 -13.41
CA VAL A 192 20.63 5.41 -12.93
C VAL A 192 21.19 5.66 -11.52
N THR A 193 21.28 6.92 -11.11
CA THR A 193 21.77 7.28 -9.77
C THR A 193 20.66 7.12 -8.74
N ILE A 194 21.03 6.64 -7.54
CA ILE A 194 20.06 6.50 -6.43
C ILE A 194 19.42 7.86 -6.09
N ALA A 195 20.19 8.94 -6.05
CA ALA A 195 19.65 10.28 -5.81
C ALA A 195 18.59 10.68 -6.86
N GLY A 196 18.83 10.39 -8.13
CA GLY A 196 17.86 10.66 -9.20
C GLY A 196 16.62 9.77 -9.10
N ALA A 197 16.80 8.48 -8.82
CA ALA A 197 15.69 7.55 -8.66
C ALA A 197 14.80 7.90 -7.45
N VAL A 198 15.40 8.21 -6.30
CA VAL A 198 14.64 8.64 -5.11
C VAL A 198 14.00 10.02 -5.30
N THR A 199 14.59 10.92 -6.08
CA THR A 199 13.93 12.19 -6.44
C THR A 199 12.65 11.95 -7.25
N LEU A 200 12.68 11.03 -8.21
CA LEU A 200 11.50 10.63 -8.97
C LEU A 200 10.45 9.97 -8.07
N GLN A 201 10.87 9.00 -7.24
CA GLN A 201 10.00 8.39 -6.23
C GLN A 201 9.30 9.45 -5.38
N ASN A 202 10.06 10.41 -4.88
CA ASN A 202 9.53 11.47 -4.04
C ASN A 202 8.49 12.34 -4.76
N ALA A 203 8.74 12.71 -6.01
CA ALA A 203 7.80 13.49 -6.80
C ALA A 203 6.48 12.75 -7.02
N GLU A 204 6.55 11.47 -7.38
CA GLU A 204 5.37 10.62 -7.61
C GLU A 204 4.59 10.36 -6.32
N ALA A 205 5.28 10.05 -5.22
CA ALA A 205 4.64 9.82 -3.94
C ALA A 205 3.89 11.07 -3.46
N LEU A 206 4.53 12.23 -3.51
CA LEU A 206 3.91 13.49 -3.12
C LEU A 206 2.74 13.88 -4.01
N ALA A 207 2.79 13.60 -5.32
CA ALA A 207 1.68 13.82 -6.23
C ALA A 207 0.45 12.98 -5.85
N GLY A 208 0.65 11.69 -5.56
CA GLY A 208 -0.41 10.81 -5.11
C GLY A 208 -0.98 11.22 -3.74
N ILE A 209 -0.13 11.60 -2.79
CA ILE A 209 -0.54 12.12 -1.48
C ILE A 209 -1.38 13.39 -1.63
N ALA A 210 -0.91 14.36 -2.41
CA ALA A 210 -1.68 15.58 -2.65
C ALA A 210 -3.05 15.27 -3.28
N PHE A 211 -3.10 14.30 -4.18
CA PHE A 211 -4.35 13.88 -4.80
C PHE A 211 -5.35 13.31 -3.77
N THR A 212 -4.91 12.46 -2.83
CA THR A 212 -5.80 11.97 -1.77
C THR A 212 -6.40 13.11 -0.95
N GLN A 213 -5.61 14.16 -0.66
CA GLN A 213 -6.05 15.33 0.11
C GLN A 213 -6.96 16.27 -0.71
N MET A 214 -6.86 16.25 -2.05
CA MET A 214 -7.84 16.94 -2.90
C MET A 214 -9.19 16.25 -2.91
N VAL A 215 -9.21 14.92 -2.83
CA VAL A 215 -10.44 14.12 -2.74
C VAL A 215 -11.10 14.33 -1.37
N ARG A 216 -10.34 14.18 -0.31
CA ARG A 216 -10.81 14.38 1.07
C ARG A 216 -9.68 14.92 1.94
N PRO A 217 -9.72 16.21 2.35
CA PRO A 217 -8.78 16.73 3.32
C PRO A 217 -8.81 15.91 4.62
N GLY A 218 -7.64 15.55 5.12
CA GLY A 218 -7.51 14.71 6.32
C GLY A 218 -7.67 13.21 6.08
N ALA A 219 -7.82 12.74 4.82
CA ALA A 219 -7.80 11.31 4.52
C ALA A 219 -6.44 10.71 4.91
N PRO A 220 -6.41 9.57 5.62
CA PRO A 220 -5.18 8.92 6.00
C PRO A 220 -4.45 8.41 4.75
N VAL A 221 -3.18 8.72 4.64
CA VAL A 221 -2.32 8.31 3.52
C VAL A 221 -0.90 8.07 4.02
N MET A 222 -0.22 7.10 3.43
CA MET A 222 1.15 6.75 3.78
C MET A 222 2.09 7.00 2.60
N TYR A 223 3.23 7.62 2.89
CA TYR A 223 4.34 7.72 1.95
C TYR A 223 5.01 6.36 1.83
N GLY A 224 4.96 5.76 0.66
CA GLY A 224 5.64 4.52 0.35
C GLY A 224 6.81 4.72 -0.61
N GLY A 225 7.65 3.71 -0.75
CA GLY A 225 8.73 3.68 -1.72
C GLY A 225 9.22 2.27 -1.95
N PHE A 226 9.47 1.96 -3.21
CA PHE A 226 10.00 0.67 -3.63
C PHE A 226 11.05 0.87 -4.71
N THR A 227 12.05 1.72 -4.41
CA THR A 227 13.15 2.02 -5.31
C THR A 227 14.25 0.97 -5.17
N SER A 228 14.63 0.39 -6.29
CA SER A 228 15.73 -0.56 -6.43
C SER A 228 16.56 -0.23 -7.67
N ASN A 229 17.73 -0.82 -7.78
CA ASN A 229 18.51 -0.82 -9.03
C ASN A 229 18.13 -2.04 -9.89
N VAL A 230 18.47 -1.97 -11.15
CA VAL A 230 18.33 -3.06 -12.12
C VAL A 230 19.64 -3.80 -12.26
N ASP A 231 19.60 -5.13 -12.26
CA ASP A 231 20.71 -5.95 -12.73
C ASP A 231 20.86 -5.77 -14.25
N MET A 232 21.94 -5.14 -14.66
CA MET A 232 22.21 -4.80 -16.05
C MET A 232 22.39 -6.03 -16.96
N LYS A 233 22.60 -7.22 -16.42
CA LYS A 233 22.72 -8.47 -17.20
C LYS A 233 21.37 -9.10 -17.49
N THR A 234 20.48 -9.09 -16.52
CA THR A 234 19.20 -9.80 -16.58
C THR A 234 18.01 -8.88 -16.81
N GLY A 235 18.17 -7.58 -16.57
CA GLY A 235 17.05 -6.62 -16.58
C GLY A 235 16.11 -6.73 -15.37
N SER A 236 16.41 -7.61 -14.42
CA SER A 236 15.57 -7.85 -13.25
C SER A 236 15.90 -6.87 -12.12
N PRO A 237 14.92 -6.55 -11.24
CA PRO A 237 15.18 -5.80 -10.04
C PRO A 237 16.20 -6.50 -9.14
N ALA A 238 17.21 -5.76 -8.68
CA ALA A 238 18.28 -6.27 -7.84
C ALA A 238 18.01 -5.98 -6.36
N PHE A 239 17.11 -6.74 -5.75
CA PHE A 239 16.77 -6.57 -4.33
C PHE A 239 17.89 -7.02 -3.41
N GLY A 240 18.00 -6.35 -2.25
CA GLY A 240 18.98 -6.66 -1.22
C GLY A 240 20.39 -6.13 -1.49
N THR A 241 20.57 -5.31 -2.54
CA THR A 241 21.85 -4.63 -2.80
C THR A 241 22.06 -3.43 -1.86
N PRO A 242 23.28 -2.93 -1.69
CA PRO A 242 23.54 -1.71 -0.93
C PRO A 242 22.74 -0.50 -1.44
N GLU A 243 22.58 -0.37 -2.75
CA GLU A 243 21.81 0.68 -3.40
C GLU A 243 20.31 0.60 -3.01
N TYR A 244 19.76 -0.60 -2.98
CA TYR A 244 18.39 -0.83 -2.49
C TYR A 244 18.24 -0.35 -1.05
N MET A 245 19.16 -0.73 -0.15
CA MET A 245 19.13 -0.32 1.25
C MET A 245 19.26 1.20 1.40
N GLN A 246 20.14 1.84 0.62
CA GLN A 246 20.28 3.30 0.62
C GLN A 246 18.98 3.99 0.19
N ALA A 247 18.35 3.50 -0.88
CA ALA A 247 17.08 4.05 -1.35
C ALA A 247 15.97 3.97 -0.28
N GLN A 248 15.86 2.83 0.42
CA GLN A 248 14.91 2.65 1.52
C GLN A 248 15.19 3.62 2.68
N HIS A 249 16.46 3.76 3.10
CA HIS A 249 16.83 4.71 4.15
C HIS A 249 16.46 6.16 3.79
N VAL A 250 16.78 6.59 2.57
CA VAL A 250 16.46 7.94 2.11
C VAL A 250 14.94 8.12 1.99
N GLY A 251 14.22 7.13 1.47
CA GLY A 251 12.76 7.12 1.43
C GLY A 251 12.15 7.32 2.82
N GLY A 252 12.66 6.59 3.81
CA GLY A 252 12.27 6.74 5.21
C GLY A 252 12.54 8.14 5.79
N GLN A 253 13.68 8.73 5.47
CA GLN A 253 14.02 10.11 5.89
C GLN A 253 13.08 11.15 5.23
N LEU A 254 12.75 10.97 3.96
CA LEU A 254 11.83 11.84 3.25
C LEU A 254 10.42 11.79 3.86
N ALA A 255 9.91 10.59 4.14
CA ALA A 255 8.61 10.43 4.78
C ALA A 255 8.55 11.14 6.14
N ARG A 256 9.57 10.97 7.00
CA ARG A 256 9.66 11.70 8.28
C ARG A 256 9.73 13.21 8.09
N ARG A 257 10.44 13.69 7.06
CA ARG A 257 10.50 15.12 6.75
C ARG A 257 9.14 15.73 6.45
N TYR A 258 8.24 14.96 5.86
CA TYR A 258 6.88 15.39 5.54
C TYR A 258 5.88 15.08 6.65
N LEU A 259 6.34 14.63 7.82
CA LEU A 259 5.50 14.15 8.93
C LEU A 259 4.48 13.10 8.46
N SER A 260 4.78 12.42 7.38
CA SER A 260 3.97 11.36 6.81
C SER A 260 4.39 10.00 7.37
N LEU A 261 3.46 9.07 7.35
CA LEU A 261 3.70 7.68 7.70
C LEU A 261 4.64 7.02 6.69
N ILE A 262 5.54 6.17 7.18
CA ILE A 262 6.47 5.42 6.35
C ILE A 262 5.91 4.02 6.16
N HIS A 263 5.79 3.60 4.91
CA HIS A 263 5.76 2.20 4.55
C HIS A 263 7.12 1.83 3.92
N ILE A 264 7.86 0.97 4.58
CA ILE A 264 9.11 0.40 4.08
C ILE A 264 8.85 -1.06 3.72
#